data_f7a452b665b778ee7802c4ee186fc367
#
_entry.id   f7a452b665b778ee7802c4ee186fc367
#
_cell.length_a   1.000
_cell.length_b   1.000
_cell.length_c   1.000
_cell.angle_alpha   90.00
_cell.angle_beta   90.00
_cell.angle_gamma   90.00
#
_symmetry.space_group_name_H-M   'P 1'
#
loop_
_entity.id
_entity.type
_entity.pdbx_description
1 polymer ?
#
loop_
_entity_poly.entity_id
_entity_poly.type
_entity_poly.pdbx_seq_one_letter_code
_entity_poly.pdbx_strand_id
1 'polypeptide(L)'
;MSGVVLDASAILALLKSEPGANKVAGVIADASVCAVNQAEVVSHFVHLGAPIDDVRAMLGALPYTVVAADDAMAWEAGSLRAVTSSAGLSLGDRFCLVLAKRLGVAAYTADKAWRDVAAEVAAKVVIIR
;
A
#
# COMPACT_ATOMS: atom_id res chain seq x y z
N MET A 1 -6.25 16.73 7.10
CA MET A 1 -4.86 16.31 6.94
C MET A 1 -4.62 15.91 5.50
N SER A 2 -3.61 16.48 4.89
CA SER A 2 -3.18 16.07 3.56
C SER A 2 -2.34 14.79 3.66
N GLY A 3 -2.20 14.09 2.55
CA GLY A 3 -1.43 12.87 2.49
C GLY A 3 -2.27 11.68 2.09
N VAL A 4 -1.59 10.62 1.71
CA VAL A 4 -2.20 9.35 1.30
C VAL A 4 -1.35 8.19 1.80
N VAL A 5 -1.92 6.98 1.74
CA VAL A 5 -1.16 5.75 1.96
C VAL A 5 -1.18 4.97 0.65
N LEU A 6 -0.03 4.44 0.24
CA LEU A 6 0.09 3.61 -0.95
C LEU A 6 0.25 2.15 -0.56
N ASP A 7 -0.46 1.25 -1.24
CA ASP A 7 -0.17 -0.17 -1.16
C ASP A 7 0.94 -0.56 -2.15
N ALA A 8 1.35 -1.82 -2.13
CA ALA A 8 2.39 -2.32 -3.04
C ALA A 8 1.98 -2.18 -4.51
N SER A 9 0.71 -2.42 -4.84
CA SER A 9 0.23 -2.35 -6.24
C SER A 9 0.32 -0.94 -6.80
N ALA A 10 0.07 0.08 -5.97
CA ALA A 10 0.19 1.47 -6.39
C ALA A 10 1.66 1.84 -6.69
N ILE A 11 2.58 1.43 -5.82
CA ILE A 11 4.02 1.66 -6.04
C ILE A 11 4.50 0.93 -7.29
N LEU A 12 4.09 -0.33 -7.47
CA LEU A 12 4.45 -1.11 -8.65
C LEU A 12 3.91 -0.49 -9.93
N ALA A 13 2.69 0.04 -9.91
CA ALA A 13 2.12 0.73 -11.07
C ALA A 13 2.98 1.91 -11.49
N LEU A 14 3.46 2.71 -10.53
CA LEU A 14 4.36 3.82 -10.80
C LEU A 14 5.67 3.33 -11.41
N LEU A 15 6.32 2.36 -10.77
CA LEU A 15 7.64 1.89 -11.19
C LEU A 15 7.63 1.15 -12.53
N LYS A 16 6.52 0.48 -12.85
CA LYS A 16 6.37 -0.32 -14.07
C LYS A 16 5.58 0.40 -15.15
N SER A 17 5.25 1.67 -14.97
CA SER A 17 4.46 2.48 -15.90
C SER A 17 3.13 1.83 -16.28
N GLU A 18 2.47 1.24 -15.31
CA GLU A 18 1.15 0.62 -15.47
C GLU A 18 0.03 1.68 -15.41
N PRO A 19 -1.20 1.34 -15.85
CA PRO A 19 -2.34 2.24 -15.68
C PRO A 19 -2.49 2.71 -14.24
N GLY A 20 -2.68 4.01 -14.04
CA GLY A 20 -2.73 4.64 -12.71
C GLY A 20 -1.41 5.25 -12.25
N ALA A 21 -0.30 5.03 -12.96
CA ALA A 21 1.02 5.58 -12.59
C ALA A 21 0.99 7.09 -12.39
N ASN A 22 0.30 7.84 -13.25
CA ASN A 22 0.22 9.30 -13.14
C ASN A 22 -0.51 9.74 -11.86
N LYS A 23 -1.53 9.00 -11.45
CA LYS A 23 -2.26 9.30 -10.22
C LYS A 23 -1.36 9.11 -8.99
N VAL A 24 -0.54 8.08 -8.98
CA VAL A 24 0.44 7.83 -7.90
C VAL A 24 1.54 8.88 -7.93
N ALA A 25 2.08 9.21 -9.11
CA ALA A 25 3.11 10.24 -9.25
C ALA A 25 2.67 11.59 -8.67
N GLY A 26 1.39 11.93 -8.81
CA GLY A 26 0.84 13.19 -8.31
C GLY A 26 0.74 13.27 -6.78
N VAL A 27 0.81 12.15 -6.06
CA VAL A 27 0.62 12.11 -4.59
C VAL A 27 1.82 11.53 -3.85
N ILE A 28 2.83 10.97 -4.54
CA ILE A 28 3.89 10.20 -3.89
C ILE A 28 4.75 11.02 -2.92
N ALA A 29 4.95 12.30 -3.18
CA ALA A 29 5.74 13.15 -2.30
C ALA A 29 5.10 13.35 -0.93
N ASP A 30 3.78 13.15 -0.83
CA ASP A 30 2.99 13.30 0.39
C ASP A 30 2.45 11.94 0.88
N ALA A 31 3.06 10.85 0.42
CA ALA A 31 2.60 9.50 0.70
C ALA A 31 3.36 8.84 1.84
N SER A 32 2.63 8.00 2.59
CA SER A 32 3.19 7.07 3.55
C SER A 32 2.97 5.64 3.04
N VAL A 33 3.91 4.76 3.36
CA VAL A 33 3.87 3.35 2.98
C VAL A 33 4.16 2.51 4.22
N CYS A 34 3.31 1.55 4.52
CA CYS A 34 3.58 0.60 5.59
C CYS A 34 4.81 -0.25 5.23
N ALA A 35 5.67 -0.53 6.21
CA ALA A 35 6.86 -1.36 6.01
C ALA A 35 6.52 -2.73 5.41
N VAL A 36 5.35 -3.30 5.72
CA VAL A 36 4.89 -4.57 5.13
C VAL A 36 4.69 -4.42 3.62
N ASN A 37 4.09 -3.33 3.18
CA ASN A 37 3.87 -3.08 1.75
C ASN A 37 5.19 -2.78 1.03
N GLN A 38 6.12 -2.09 1.67
CA GLN A 38 7.46 -1.94 1.09
C GLN A 38 8.14 -3.29 0.92
N ALA A 39 8.03 -4.19 1.90
CA ALA A 39 8.58 -5.54 1.78
C ALA A 39 8.00 -6.31 0.60
N GLU A 40 6.72 -6.13 0.32
CA GLU A 40 6.08 -6.74 -0.86
C GLU A 40 6.67 -6.21 -2.17
N VAL A 41 6.92 -4.91 -2.27
CA VAL A 41 7.56 -4.30 -3.45
C VAL A 41 8.98 -4.84 -3.63
N VAL A 42 9.76 -4.85 -2.55
CA VAL A 42 11.14 -5.41 -2.57
C VAL A 42 11.12 -6.87 -3.04
N SER A 43 10.23 -7.67 -2.45
CA SER A 43 10.09 -9.09 -2.79
C SER A 43 9.76 -9.30 -4.27
N HIS A 44 8.91 -8.46 -4.84
CA HIS A 44 8.53 -8.54 -6.25
C HIS A 44 9.76 -8.40 -7.16
N PHE A 45 10.60 -7.39 -6.94
CA PHE A 45 11.77 -7.16 -7.79
C PHE A 45 12.88 -8.20 -7.55
N VAL A 46 13.07 -8.63 -6.31
CA VAL A 46 14.01 -9.72 -6.01
C VAL A 46 13.59 -11.02 -6.70
N HIS A 47 12.29 -11.31 -6.71
CA HIS A 47 11.75 -12.49 -7.42
C HIS A 47 12.03 -12.42 -8.93
N LEU A 48 12.01 -11.22 -9.50
CA LEU A 48 12.35 -11.00 -10.92
C LEU A 48 13.87 -11.02 -11.20
N GLY A 49 14.69 -11.23 -10.18
CA GLY A 49 16.15 -11.34 -10.32
C GLY A 49 16.91 -10.03 -10.11
N ALA A 50 16.27 -8.96 -9.66
CA ALA A 50 16.98 -7.71 -9.40
C ALA A 50 17.90 -7.84 -8.17
N PRO A 51 19.17 -7.39 -8.26
CA PRO A 51 20.06 -7.32 -7.11
C PRO A 51 19.47 -6.39 -6.04
N ILE A 52 19.62 -6.77 -4.76
CA ILE A 52 19.04 -6.01 -3.65
C ILE A 52 19.53 -4.56 -3.60
N ASP A 53 20.79 -4.30 -3.95
CA ASP A 53 21.31 -2.94 -3.95
C ASP A 53 20.66 -2.08 -5.02
N ASP A 54 20.29 -2.65 -6.17
CA ASP A 54 19.56 -1.96 -7.23
C ASP A 54 18.13 -1.63 -6.77
N VAL A 55 17.47 -2.57 -6.09
CA VAL A 55 16.15 -2.33 -5.53
C VAL A 55 16.19 -1.23 -4.49
N ARG A 56 17.20 -1.25 -3.62
CA ARG A 56 17.38 -0.22 -2.60
C ARG A 56 17.58 1.17 -3.20
N ALA A 57 18.39 1.27 -4.25
CA ALA A 57 18.62 2.53 -4.95
C ALA A 57 17.34 3.04 -5.63
N MET A 58 16.60 2.15 -6.28
CA MET A 58 15.36 2.49 -6.97
C MET A 58 14.30 3.01 -5.99
N LEU A 59 14.06 2.31 -4.89
CA LEU A 59 13.05 2.73 -3.89
C LEU A 59 13.52 3.94 -3.10
N GLY A 60 14.82 4.04 -2.81
CA GLY A 60 15.39 5.19 -2.11
C GLY A 60 15.30 6.51 -2.89
N ALA A 61 15.10 6.44 -4.21
CA ALA A 61 14.87 7.63 -5.04
C ALA A 61 13.42 8.13 -4.98
N LEU A 62 12.50 7.36 -4.42
CA LEU A 62 11.08 7.75 -4.30
C LEU A 62 10.87 8.52 -3.00
N PRO A 63 10.07 9.61 -3.03
CA PRO A 63 9.96 10.53 -1.89
C PRO A 63 8.93 10.13 -0.82
N TYR A 64 8.40 8.91 -0.84
CA TYR A 64 7.45 8.48 0.19
C TYR A 64 8.14 8.20 1.53
N THR A 65 7.36 8.26 2.60
CA THR A 65 7.82 7.93 3.95
C THR A 65 7.39 6.50 4.32
N VAL A 66 8.32 5.70 4.84
CA VAL A 66 8.00 4.37 5.37
C VAL A 66 7.58 4.47 6.83
N VAL A 67 6.47 3.82 7.16
CA VAL A 67 5.96 3.74 8.53
C VAL A 67 6.09 2.30 9.03
N ALA A 68 6.71 2.13 10.19
CA ALA A 68 6.88 0.81 10.79
C ALA A 68 5.53 0.16 11.11
N ALA A 69 5.45 -1.16 10.91
CA ALA A 69 4.31 -1.95 11.34
C ALA A 69 4.53 -2.33 12.83
N ASP A 70 3.72 -1.79 13.71
CA ASP A 70 3.81 -2.05 15.14
C ASP A 70 2.83 -3.14 15.60
N ASP A 71 2.90 -3.50 16.88
CA ASP A 71 2.06 -4.54 17.46
C ASP A 71 0.57 -4.19 17.37
N ALA A 72 0.20 -2.94 17.65
CA ALA A 72 -1.19 -2.50 17.56
C ALA A 72 -1.74 -2.65 16.14
N MET A 73 -0.94 -2.30 15.13
CA MET A 73 -1.31 -2.52 13.73
C MET A 73 -1.47 -4.00 13.41
N ALA A 74 -0.61 -4.86 13.96
CA ALA A 74 -0.69 -6.30 13.74
C ALA A 74 -2.01 -6.88 14.24
N TRP A 75 -2.44 -6.49 15.45
CA TRP A 75 -3.73 -6.92 16.00
C TRP A 75 -4.90 -6.45 15.15
N GLU A 76 -4.88 -5.19 14.74
CA GLU A 76 -5.96 -4.63 13.92
C GLU A 76 -6.00 -5.24 12.52
N ALA A 77 -4.86 -5.35 11.85
CA ALA A 77 -4.78 -5.96 10.51
C ALA A 77 -5.19 -7.43 10.54
N GLY A 78 -4.79 -8.15 11.58
CA GLY A 78 -5.21 -9.54 11.78
C GLY A 78 -6.73 -9.65 11.95
N SER A 79 -7.32 -8.79 12.77
CA SER A 79 -8.76 -8.82 13.05
C SER A 79 -9.62 -8.47 11.82
N LEU A 80 -9.11 -7.64 10.91
CA LEU A 80 -9.83 -7.28 9.67
C LEU A 80 -10.08 -8.47 8.74
N ARG A 81 -9.40 -9.59 8.94
CA ARG A 81 -9.67 -10.78 8.13
C ARG A 81 -11.15 -11.20 8.17
N ALA A 82 -11.81 -10.99 9.29
CA ALA A 82 -13.21 -11.35 9.44
C ALA A 82 -14.13 -10.68 8.39
N VAL A 83 -13.85 -9.42 8.03
CA VAL A 83 -14.67 -8.64 7.10
C VAL A 83 -14.06 -8.52 5.70
N THR A 84 -12.82 -8.97 5.50
CA THR A 84 -12.11 -8.81 4.21
C THR A 84 -11.85 -10.13 3.48
N SER A 85 -12.03 -11.27 4.13
CA SER A 85 -11.70 -12.57 3.51
C SER A 85 -12.52 -12.87 2.26
N SER A 86 -13.80 -12.49 2.24
CA SER A 86 -14.68 -12.71 1.08
C SER A 86 -14.23 -11.92 -0.15
N ALA A 87 -13.59 -10.77 0.02
CA ALA A 87 -13.05 -9.97 -1.05
C ALA A 87 -11.61 -10.36 -1.43
N GLY A 88 -11.03 -11.34 -0.74
CA GLY A 88 -9.72 -11.88 -1.06
C GLY A 88 -8.54 -10.97 -0.69
N LEU A 89 -8.71 -10.04 0.24
CA LEU A 89 -7.62 -9.17 0.66
C LEU A 89 -6.53 -9.95 1.39
N SER A 90 -5.28 -9.67 1.02
CA SER A 90 -4.10 -10.25 1.67
C SER A 90 -3.80 -9.58 3.02
N LEU A 91 -2.87 -10.16 3.77
CA LEU A 91 -2.37 -9.55 5.00
C LEU A 91 -1.76 -8.16 4.73
N GLY A 92 -0.96 -8.01 3.67
CA GLY A 92 -0.39 -6.72 3.29
C GLY A 92 -1.45 -5.67 2.98
N ASP A 93 -2.52 -6.06 2.28
CA ASP A 93 -3.65 -5.17 1.99
C ASP A 93 -4.26 -4.64 3.29
N ARG A 94 -4.43 -5.51 4.27
CA ARG A 94 -5.02 -5.14 5.56
C ARG A 94 -4.11 -4.21 6.36
N PHE A 95 -2.79 -4.40 6.32
CA PHE A 95 -1.85 -3.45 6.92
C PHE A 95 -1.93 -2.07 6.28
N CYS A 96 -2.06 -2.00 4.96
CA CYS A 96 -2.23 -0.72 4.27
C CYS A 96 -3.49 0.01 4.74
N LEU A 97 -4.62 -0.70 4.80
CA LEU A 97 -5.89 -0.14 5.26
C LEU A 97 -5.81 0.35 6.71
N VAL A 98 -5.16 -0.40 7.58
CA VAL A 98 -4.96 -0.02 8.99
C VAL A 98 -4.15 1.28 9.09
N LEU A 99 -3.08 1.40 8.32
CA LEU A 99 -2.27 2.60 8.32
C LEU A 99 -3.06 3.81 7.82
N ALA A 100 -3.79 3.66 6.72
CA ALA A 100 -4.62 4.73 6.17
C ALA A 100 -5.67 5.20 7.18
N LYS A 101 -6.32 4.26 7.84
CA LYS A 101 -7.30 4.55 8.89
C LYS A 101 -6.67 5.27 10.07
N ARG A 102 -5.49 4.83 10.53
CA ARG A 102 -4.76 5.46 11.63
C ARG A 102 -4.39 6.89 11.32
N LEU A 103 -3.95 7.16 10.08
CA LEU A 103 -3.57 8.51 9.64
C LEU A 103 -4.77 9.37 9.22
N GLY A 104 -5.94 8.79 9.06
CA GLY A 104 -7.14 9.50 8.62
C GLY A 104 -7.08 9.95 7.16
N VAL A 105 -6.39 9.22 6.30
CA VAL A 105 -6.20 9.54 4.89
C VAL A 105 -6.62 8.37 4.00
N ALA A 106 -6.69 8.59 2.69
CA ALA A 106 -7.08 7.56 1.73
C ALA A 106 -5.93 6.57 1.46
N ALA A 107 -6.30 5.30 1.28
CA ALA A 107 -5.41 4.27 0.76
C ALA A 107 -5.58 4.18 -0.76
N TYR A 108 -4.48 4.24 -1.49
CA TYR A 108 -4.44 4.12 -2.94
C TYR A 108 -4.01 2.70 -3.32
N THR A 109 -4.81 2.06 -4.15
CA THR A 109 -4.59 0.67 -4.61
C THR A 109 -5.01 0.50 -6.06
N ALA A 110 -4.42 -0.49 -6.74
CA ALA A 110 -4.88 -0.94 -8.06
C ALA A 110 -5.98 -2.01 -7.96
N ASP A 111 -6.24 -2.55 -6.77
CA ASP A 111 -7.18 -3.66 -6.56
C ASP A 111 -8.59 -3.15 -6.33
N LYS A 112 -9.45 -3.35 -7.32
CA LYS A 112 -10.85 -2.91 -7.28
C LYS A 112 -11.68 -3.60 -6.19
N ALA A 113 -11.26 -4.76 -5.72
CA ALA A 113 -11.97 -5.49 -4.67
C ALA A 113 -12.02 -4.72 -3.34
N TRP A 114 -11.11 -3.78 -3.12
CA TRP A 114 -11.11 -2.97 -1.90
C TRP A 114 -12.36 -2.09 -1.77
N ARG A 115 -13.05 -1.77 -2.86
CA ARG A 115 -14.32 -1.03 -2.82
C ARG A 115 -15.38 -1.76 -2.01
N ASP A 116 -15.36 -3.10 -2.07
CA ASP A 116 -16.40 -3.91 -1.46
C ASP A 116 -16.29 -3.96 0.07
N VAL A 117 -15.15 -3.61 0.62
CA VAL A 117 -14.89 -3.67 2.06
C VAL A 117 -14.58 -2.31 2.68
N ALA A 118 -14.46 -1.25 1.90
CA ALA A 118 -14.05 0.08 2.38
C ALA A 118 -14.93 0.59 3.52
N ALA A 119 -16.24 0.45 3.39
CA ALA A 119 -17.18 0.89 4.42
C ALA A 119 -17.05 0.07 5.71
N GLU A 120 -16.86 -1.25 5.60
CA GLU A 120 -16.78 -2.15 6.75
C GLU A 120 -15.48 -1.94 7.54
N VAL A 121 -14.38 -1.64 6.84
CA VAL A 121 -13.10 -1.35 7.51
C VAL A 121 -12.98 0.12 7.93
N ALA A 122 -13.96 0.95 7.62
CA ALA A 122 -13.99 2.38 7.90
C ALA A 122 -12.76 3.11 7.35
N ALA A 123 -12.34 2.76 6.14
CA ALA A 123 -11.21 3.38 5.45
C ALA A 123 -11.65 4.02 4.14
N LYS A 124 -10.99 5.12 3.76
CA LYS A 124 -11.15 5.72 2.44
C LYS A 124 -10.24 4.99 1.46
N VAL A 125 -10.78 4.63 0.30
CA VAL A 125 -10.04 3.89 -0.73
C VAL A 125 -10.15 4.64 -2.05
N VAL A 126 -9.01 4.80 -2.72
CA VAL A 126 -8.94 5.34 -4.08
C VAL A 126 -8.36 4.28 -4.99
N ILE A 127 -9.12 3.87 -5.98
CA ILE A 127 -8.67 2.93 -7.01
C ILE A 127 -7.95 3.73 -8.09
N ILE A 128 -6.69 3.36 -8.40
CA ILE A 128 -5.86 4.16 -9.29
C ILE A 128 -6.14 3.94 -10.78
N ARG A 129 -6.87 2.85 -11.15
CA ARG A 129 -7.14 2.52 -12.57
C ARG A 129 -8.50 1.87 -12.86
#